data_cb93c388d5111f59dcd07daf4495b7c4
#
_entry.id   cb93c388d5111f59dcd07daf4495b7c4
#
_cell.length_a   1.000
_cell.length_b   1.000
_cell.length_c   1.000
_cell.angle_alpha   90.00
_cell.angle_beta   90.00
_cell.angle_gamma   90.00
#
_symmetry.space_group_name_H-M   'P 1'
#
loop_
_entity.id
_entity.type
_entity.pdbx_description
1 polymer ?
#
loop_
_entity_poly.entity_id
_entity_poly.type
_entity_poly.pdbx_seq_one_letter_code
_entity_poly.pdbx_strand_id
1 'polypeptide(L)'
;MGGFCGVISKEDCVCDLFYGTDYHSHLGTHRGGMAVLKSDGVFHRSIHNIQNTPFRSKFEHDLTHFSGKVGLGVISDTDPQPLVMTSKLGTFAIVTVGLITNIEDIKNELFRNNCMQLQFSTTSGMVGPTEVVSALIATQDSIIDGLKYVQDKVQGSCSVLIMDSAGRFYACRDKWGRTSVILGKKDGAMIALQESCALPNLGYEYVRDLGPGEVVELTPDGETVLVPPRKKMAICSFLWVYYGYPASSYEGRNVEMTRYRCGSALAKRTPTEADAACGIPDSGTSHALGYAHEAGIKFARPFVKYTPTWARSFMPQDQRQREHVASMKLIPIPGLIKDRRLVFCDDSIVRGTQLGKQAAKLYSMGCKETHMRIACPPLVYPCKFINFSRSKNEYDLITRRYIRDQEGENADLDKYTDPNGQPYKDMVEYIRKKLNLTSLAFQRIDDLIQAIGLPEEDLCTYCWTGKDYAETGDCYHCPCHCHDKEKEEDK
;
A
#
# COMPACT_ATOMS: atom_id res chain seq x y z
N MET A 1 -3.87 2.58 5.12
CA MET A 1 -3.71 3.02 3.71
C MET A 1 -5.08 3.11 3.07
N GLY A 2 -5.13 3.41 1.81
CA GLY A 2 -6.32 3.50 1.00
C GLY A 2 -5.95 3.42 -0.46
N GLY A 3 -6.90 3.70 -1.34
CA GLY A 3 -6.70 3.82 -2.77
C GLY A 3 -7.72 4.76 -3.37
N PHE A 4 -7.37 5.45 -4.43
CA PHE A 4 -8.25 6.40 -5.09
C PHE A 4 -8.42 6.09 -6.59
N CYS A 5 -9.50 6.61 -7.13
CA CYS A 5 -9.82 6.64 -8.54
C CYS A 5 -10.40 8.03 -8.89
N GLY A 6 -10.01 8.58 -10.01
CA GLY A 6 -10.60 9.81 -10.54
C GLY A 6 -10.80 9.68 -12.03
N VAL A 7 -11.90 10.20 -12.53
CA VAL A 7 -12.30 10.09 -13.94
C VAL A 7 -12.71 11.47 -14.47
N ILE A 8 -12.27 11.77 -15.69
CA ILE A 8 -12.75 12.89 -16.49
C ILE A 8 -13.19 12.39 -17.86
N SER A 9 -14.39 12.76 -18.31
CA SER A 9 -15.03 12.19 -19.49
C SER A 9 -15.85 13.22 -20.26
N LYS A 10 -16.04 13.00 -21.56
CA LYS A 10 -17.03 13.74 -22.38
C LYS A 10 -18.47 13.36 -22.04
N GLU A 11 -18.66 12.12 -21.58
CA GLU A 11 -19.93 11.53 -21.16
C GLU A 11 -20.02 11.42 -19.62
N ASP A 12 -21.10 10.81 -19.12
CA ASP A 12 -21.25 10.55 -17.69
C ASP A 12 -20.17 9.58 -17.19
N CYS A 13 -19.46 9.96 -16.12
CA CYS A 13 -18.33 9.19 -15.59
C CYS A 13 -18.68 8.30 -14.40
N VAL A 14 -19.92 8.33 -13.92
CA VAL A 14 -20.28 7.73 -12.62
C VAL A 14 -20.03 6.22 -12.56
N CYS A 15 -20.35 5.50 -13.63
CA CYS A 15 -20.15 4.05 -13.70
C CYS A 15 -18.65 3.67 -13.60
N ASP A 16 -17.81 4.35 -14.38
CA ASP A 16 -16.36 4.12 -14.37
C ASP A 16 -15.74 4.48 -13.01
N LEU A 17 -16.18 5.61 -12.43
CA LEU A 17 -15.75 6.05 -11.12
C LEU A 17 -16.10 5.04 -10.02
N PHE A 18 -17.34 4.56 -10.04
CA PHE A 18 -17.84 3.60 -9.05
C PHE A 18 -17.04 2.28 -9.08
N TYR A 19 -16.96 1.66 -10.23
CA TYR A 19 -16.20 0.41 -10.36
C TYR A 19 -14.70 0.63 -10.21
N GLY A 20 -14.15 1.71 -10.76
CA GLY A 20 -12.74 2.07 -10.57
C GLY A 20 -12.40 2.23 -9.09
N THR A 21 -13.28 2.82 -8.29
CA THR A 21 -13.10 2.94 -6.84
C THR A 21 -13.23 1.58 -6.14
N ASP A 22 -14.21 0.75 -6.54
CA ASP A 22 -14.42 -0.59 -5.96
C ASP A 22 -13.20 -1.51 -6.13
N TYR A 23 -12.46 -1.39 -7.24
CA TYR A 23 -11.21 -2.14 -7.44
C TYR A 23 -10.11 -1.84 -6.40
N HIS A 24 -10.24 -0.74 -5.65
CA HIS A 24 -9.34 -0.39 -4.54
C HIS A 24 -9.82 -0.89 -3.17
N SER A 25 -10.94 -1.63 -3.09
CA SER A 25 -11.54 -2.09 -1.83
C SER A 25 -10.65 -3.00 -0.98
N HIS A 26 -9.60 -3.61 -1.58
CA HIS A 26 -8.61 -4.42 -0.84
C HIS A 26 -7.58 -3.55 -0.10
N LEU A 27 -7.40 -2.27 -0.47
CA LEU A 27 -6.41 -1.35 0.12
C LEU A 27 -6.88 -0.67 1.41
N GLY A 28 -8.18 -0.63 1.66
CA GLY A 28 -8.75 -0.01 2.86
C GLY A 28 -10.02 -0.72 3.33
N THR A 29 -10.41 -0.47 4.60
CA THR A 29 -11.52 -1.19 5.23
C THR A 29 -12.47 -0.31 6.01
N HIS A 30 -12.18 0.99 6.17
CA HIS A 30 -12.96 1.83 7.07
C HIS A 30 -14.00 2.66 6.36
N ARG A 31 -13.63 3.39 5.33
CA ARG A 31 -14.49 4.34 4.64
C ARG A 31 -14.34 4.24 3.14
N GLY A 32 -15.43 4.48 2.44
CA GLY A 32 -15.47 4.72 1.01
C GLY A 32 -16.18 6.03 0.72
N GLY A 33 -15.76 6.74 -0.31
CA GLY A 33 -16.38 7.99 -0.70
C GLY A 33 -16.31 8.23 -2.19
N MET A 34 -17.29 8.95 -2.69
CA MET A 34 -17.36 9.45 -4.07
C MET A 34 -17.81 10.90 -4.08
N ALA A 35 -17.27 11.69 -5.00
CA ALA A 35 -17.76 13.02 -5.33
C ALA A 35 -17.76 13.21 -6.84
N VAL A 36 -18.79 13.84 -7.37
CA VAL A 36 -18.94 14.15 -8.80
C VAL A 36 -19.32 15.61 -8.95
N LEU A 37 -18.77 16.28 -9.96
CA LEU A 37 -19.15 17.63 -10.33
C LEU A 37 -20.32 17.57 -11.33
N LYS A 38 -21.47 18.11 -10.92
CA LYS A 38 -22.65 18.23 -11.78
C LYS A 38 -22.49 19.36 -12.81
N SER A 39 -23.32 19.33 -13.85
CA SER A 39 -23.31 20.34 -14.91
C SER A 39 -23.65 21.76 -14.43
N ASP A 40 -24.31 21.90 -13.27
CA ASP A 40 -24.61 23.17 -12.61
C ASP A 40 -23.44 23.72 -11.75
N GLY A 41 -22.28 23.03 -11.74
CA GLY A 41 -21.10 23.40 -10.96
C GLY A 41 -21.15 22.98 -9.47
N VAL A 42 -22.16 22.20 -9.07
CA VAL A 42 -22.34 21.74 -7.69
C VAL A 42 -21.71 20.36 -7.51
N PHE A 43 -20.95 20.22 -6.43
CA PHE A 43 -20.40 18.91 -6.03
C PHE A 43 -21.46 18.05 -5.35
N HIS A 44 -21.70 16.87 -5.89
CA HIS A 44 -22.48 15.84 -5.23
C HIS A 44 -21.54 14.81 -4.60
N ARG A 45 -21.64 14.60 -3.28
CA ARG A 45 -20.72 13.77 -2.50
C ARG A 45 -21.47 12.79 -1.60
N SER A 46 -20.99 11.55 -1.55
CA SER A 46 -21.41 10.54 -0.58
C SER A 46 -20.21 9.87 0.06
N ILE A 47 -20.27 9.59 1.38
CA ILE A 47 -19.23 8.92 2.15
C ILE A 47 -19.90 7.90 3.07
N HIS A 48 -19.44 6.64 3.02
CA HIS A 48 -19.96 5.56 3.84
C HIS A 48 -18.89 4.87 4.68
N ASN A 49 -19.31 4.38 5.85
CA ASN A 49 -18.53 3.39 6.58
C ASN A 49 -18.69 2.03 5.87
N ILE A 50 -17.56 1.44 5.43
CA ILE A 50 -17.51 0.16 4.72
C ILE A 50 -16.95 -0.98 5.57
N GLN A 51 -16.81 -0.79 6.89
CA GLN A 51 -16.24 -1.80 7.77
C GLN A 51 -17.05 -3.11 7.78
N ASN A 52 -18.37 -3.03 7.75
CA ASN A 52 -19.27 -4.17 7.87
C ASN A 52 -20.00 -4.51 6.57
N THR A 53 -19.83 -3.72 5.52
CA THR A 53 -20.53 -3.90 4.25
C THR A 53 -19.59 -3.48 3.12
N PRO A 54 -19.46 -4.27 2.04
CA PRO A 54 -18.62 -3.89 0.89
C PRO A 54 -18.98 -2.52 0.31
N PHE A 55 -17.99 -1.83 -0.25
CA PHE A 55 -18.16 -0.54 -0.92
C PHE A 55 -19.33 -0.58 -1.92
N ARG A 56 -19.32 -1.56 -2.82
CA ARG A 56 -20.35 -1.73 -3.84
C ARG A 56 -21.77 -1.70 -3.28
N SER A 57 -22.05 -2.49 -2.24
CA SER A 57 -23.38 -2.56 -1.63
C SER A 57 -23.80 -1.28 -0.91
N LYS A 58 -22.83 -0.47 -0.43
CA LYS A 58 -23.13 0.80 0.24
C LYS A 58 -23.49 1.91 -0.72
N PHE A 59 -22.86 1.93 -1.90
CA PHE A 59 -23.05 3.00 -2.88
C PHE A 59 -24.09 2.71 -3.95
N GLU A 60 -24.63 1.49 -4.03
CA GLU A 60 -25.59 1.08 -5.07
C GLU A 60 -26.81 2.02 -5.14
N HIS A 61 -27.35 2.43 -3.99
CA HIS A 61 -28.47 3.37 -3.93
C HIS A 61 -28.06 4.80 -4.31
N ASP A 62 -26.84 5.21 -3.98
CA ASP A 62 -26.36 6.55 -4.24
C ASP A 62 -26.18 6.80 -5.75
N LEU A 63 -25.86 5.76 -6.53
CA LEU A 63 -25.60 5.85 -7.96
C LEU A 63 -26.76 6.48 -8.72
N THR A 64 -28.01 6.29 -8.29
CA THR A 64 -29.19 6.86 -8.92
C THR A 64 -29.25 8.39 -8.84
N HIS A 65 -28.48 8.97 -7.93
CA HIS A 65 -28.44 10.41 -7.67
C HIS A 65 -27.17 11.08 -8.18
N PHE A 66 -26.16 10.28 -8.58
CA PHE A 66 -24.92 10.78 -9.15
C PHE A 66 -25.08 10.97 -10.66
N SER A 67 -24.59 12.07 -11.17
CA SER A 67 -24.40 12.33 -12.59
C SER A 67 -23.36 13.42 -12.77
N GLY A 68 -22.45 13.26 -13.72
CA GLY A 68 -21.40 14.23 -14.02
C GLY A 68 -20.29 13.67 -14.90
N LYS A 69 -19.43 14.56 -15.36
CA LYS A 69 -18.34 14.25 -16.29
C LYS A 69 -16.97 14.19 -15.63
N VAL A 70 -16.86 14.65 -14.39
CA VAL A 70 -15.64 14.63 -13.58
C VAL A 70 -15.98 14.13 -12.19
N GLY A 71 -15.20 13.16 -11.69
CA GLY A 71 -15.45 12.59 -10.39
C GLY A 71 -14.20 12.04 -9.71
N LEU A 72 -14.24 12.01 -8.36
CA LEU A 72 -13.24 11.44 -7.47
C LEU A 72 -13.87 10.36 -6.60
N GLY A 73 -13.19 9.24 -6.46
CA GLY A 73 -13.55 8.15 -5.58
C GLY A 73 -12.36 7.72 -4.73
N VAL A 74 -12.62 7.21 -3.52
CA VAL A 74 -11.57 6.82 -2.59
C VAL A 74 -12.03 5.74 -1.64
N ILE A 75 -11.14 4.82 -1.34
CA ILE A 75 -11.18 3.92 -0.19
C ILE A 75 -10.17 4.45 0.82
N SER A 76 -10.57 4.73 2.06
CA SER A 76 -9.73 5.35 3.08
C SER A 76 -9.81 4.62 4.43
N ASP A 77 -8.66 4.47 5.08
CA ASP A 77 -8.56 4.00 6.47
C ASP A 77 -8.37 5.14 7.47
N THR A 78 -8.22 6.38 7.01
CA THR A 78 -7.92 7.56 7.84
C THR A 78 -9.14 8.42 8.08
N ASP A 79 -9.43 9.31 7.17
CA ASP A 79 -10.45 10.35 7.29
C ASP A 79 -11.59 10.18 6.27
N PRO A 80 -12.73 10.82 6.49
CA PRO A 80 -13.82 10.85 5.53
C PRO A 80 -13.42 11.67 4.29
N GLN A 81 -13.42 11.04 3.13
CA GLN A 81 -13.06 11.61 1.85
C GLN A 81 -14.08 11.18 0.77
N PRO A 82 -14.23 11.91 -0.35
CA PRO A 82 -13.58 13.15 -0.76
C PRO A 82 -13.95 14.33 0.14
N LEU A 83 -13.00 15.24 0.36
CA LEU A 83 -13.26 16.50 1.05
C LEU A 83 -13.59 17.57 0.02
N VAL A 84 -14.66 18.34 0.26
CA VAL A 84 -15.03 19.51 -0.57
C VAL A 84 -14.76 20.76 0.25
N MET A 85 -13.90 21.62 -0.28
CA MET A 85 -13.41 22.83 0.38
C MET A 85 -13.64 24.07 -0.48
N THR A 86 -13.91 25.19 0.19
CA THR A 86 -13.94 26.53 -0.44
C THR A 86 -12.85 27.39 0.17
N SER A 87 -12.02 27.99 -0.65
CA SER A 87 -10.90 28.83 -0.25
C SER A 87 -10.72 30.01 -1.20
N LYS A 88 -9.63 30.79 -1.05
CA LYS A 88 -9.27 31.83 -2.03
C LYS A 88 -9.03 31.28 -3.46
N LEU A 89 -8.78 29.96 -3.59
CA LEU A 89 -8.60 29.29 -4.87
C LEU A 89 -9.93 28.84 -5.52
N GLY A 90 -11.07 29.17 -4.91
CA GLY A 90 -12.39 28.68 -5.28
C GLY A 90 -12.78 27.40 -4.52
N THR A 91 -13.83 26.76 -5.03
CA THR A 91 -14.29 25.47 -4.47
C THR A 91 -13.67 24.30 -5.23
N PHE A 92 -13.16 23.31 -4.50
CA PHE A 92 -12.59 22.10 -5.08
C PHE A 92 -12.87 20.88 -4.19
N ALA A 93 -12.91 19.72 -4.81
CA ALA A 93 -12.93 18.42 -4.12
C ALA A 93 -11.54 17.78 -4.20
N ILE A 94 -11.13 17.11 -3.11
CA ILE A 94 -9.81 16.53 -2.97
C ILE A 94 -9.90 15.14 -2.33
N VAL A 95 -9.06 14.21 -2.81
CA VAL A 95 -8.76 12.93 -2.17
C VAL A 95 -7.25 12.77 -2.03
N THR A 96 -6.84 12.15 -0.92
CA THR A 96 -5.43 11.89 -0.63
C THR A 96 -5.23 10.43 -0.22
N VAL A 97 -4.10 9.87 -0.64
CA VAL A 97 -3.65 8.55 -0.18
C VAL A 97 -2.18 8.63 0.21
N GLY A 98 -1.88 8.16 1.41
CA GLY A 98 -0.53 8.16 1.96
C GLY A 98 -0.52 8.15 3.47
N LEU A 99 0.63 8.50 4.04
CA LEU A 99 0.86 8.67 5.47
C LEU A 99 1.67 9.95 5.67
N ILE A 100 1.11 10.89 6.43
CA ILE A 100 1.79 12.13 6.82
C ILE A 100 2.30 11.96 8.24
N THR A 101 3.61 11.89 8.42
CA THR A 101 4.24 11.63 9.72
C THR A 101 4.43 12.90 10.55
N ASN A 102 4.55 14.06 9.90
CA ASN A 102 4.75 15.37 10.54
C ASN A 102 3.47 16.22 10.58
N ILE A 103 2.29 15.58 10.68
CA ILE A 103 0.99 16.28 10.63
C ILE A 103 0.85 17.35 11.73
N GLU A 104 1.37 17.10 12.93
CA GLU A 104 1.30 18.05 14.05
C GLU A 104 2.17 19.28 13.80
N ASP A 105 3.35 19.12 13.21
CA ASP A 105 4.24 20.24 12.86
C ASP A 105 3.60 21.11 11.78
N ILE A 106 3.00 20.49 10.77
CA ILE A 106 2.27 21.21 9.70
C ILE A 106 1.09 21.98 10.30
N LYS A 107 0.29 21.37 11.17
CA LYS A 107 -0.82 22.06 11.86
C LYS A 107 -0.35 23.29 12.64
N ASN A 108 0.72 23.13 13.41
CA ASN A 108 1.29 24.22 14.18
C ASN A 108 1.79 25.36 13.29
N GLU A 109 2.38 25.06 12.14
CA GLU A 109 2.80 26.07 11.14
C GLU A 109 1.58 26.79 10.55
N LEU A 110 0.53 26.05 10.16
CA LEU A 110 -0.70 26.63 9.64
C LEU A 110 -1.35 27.59 10.65
N PHE A 111 -1.44 27.24 11.92
CA PHE A 111 -2.02 28.09 12.95
C PHE A 111 -1.18 29.35 13.22
N ARG A 112 0.16 29.26 13.20
CA ARG A 112 1.04 30.43 13.35
C ARG A 112 0.89 31.42 12.19
N ASN A 113 0.57 30.93 11.00
CA ASN A 113 0.40 31.75 9.78
C ASN A 113 -1.04 32.25 9.60
N ASN A 114 -1.82 32.38 10.69
CA ASN A 114 -3.23 32.80 10.67
C ASN A 114 -4.15 31.94 9.78
N CYS A 115 -3.77 30.71 9.55
CA CYS A 115 -4.67 29.75 8.95
C CYS A 115 -5.60 29.20 10.04
N MET A 116 -6.59 29.70 10.12
CA MET A 116 -8.00 29.51 10.29
C MET A 116 -8.48 28.41 11.23
N GLN A 117 -9.35 27.62 10.80
CA GLN A 117 -10.06 26.58 11.53
C GLN A 117 -9.89 25.28 10.79
N LEU A 118 -9.41 24.25 11.50
CA LEU A 118 -9.41 22.88 11.03
C LEU A 118 -10.50 22.10 11.78
N GLN A 119 -11.32 21.36 11.07
CA GLN A 119 -12.41 20.57 11.66
C GLN A 119 -11.88 19.23 12.18
N PHE A 120 -12.46 18.75 13.27
CA PHE A 120 -12.28 17.36 13.67
C PHE A 120 -13.11 16.45 12.77
N SER A 121 -12.47 15.87 11.76
CA SER A 121 -13.14 15.05 10.75
C SER A 121 -13.19 13.57 11.10
N THR A 122 -12.53 13.16 12.19
CA THR A 122 -12.48 11.76 12.61
C THR A 122 -13.25 11.53 13.91
N THR A 123 -13.75 10.30 14.09
CA THR A 123 -14.40 9.86 15.35
C THR A 123 -13.44 9.89 16.55
N SER A 124 -12.15 10.04 16.33
CA SER A 124 -11.11 10.17 17.36
C SER A 124 -10.86 11.61 17.83
N GLY A 125 -11.57 12.60 17.23
CA GLY A 125 -11.35 14.01 17.56
C GLY A 125 -10.03 14.58 17.03
N MET A 126 -9.41 13.93 16.02
CA MET A 126 -8.20 14.40 15.35
C MET A 126 -8.54 15.07 14.03
N VAL A 127 -7.71 16.01 13.60
CA VAL A 127 -7.79 16.63 12.28
C VAL A 127 -7.39 15.58 11.22
N GLY A 128 -8.14 15.52 10.13
CA GLY A 128 -7.87 14.58 9.02
C GLY A 128 -6.65 14.99 8.21
N PRO A 129 -5.81 14.02 7.76
CA PRO A 129 -4.69 14.30 6.88
C PRO A 129 -5.09 15.05 5.61
N THR A 130 -6.20 14.70 4.99
CA THR A 130 -6.72 15.35 3.77
C THR A 130 -7.07 16.81 4.02
N GLU A 131 -7.61 17.14 5.19
CA GLU A 131 -7.92 18.51 5.56
C GLU A 131 -6.66 19.36 5.71
N VAL A 132 -5.62 18.80 6.35
CA VAL A 132 -4.32 19.48 6.49
C VAL A 132 -3.69 19.72 5.11
N VAL A 133 -3.73 18.74 4.21
CA VAL A 133 -3.24 18.90 2.83
C VAL A 133 -4.04 19.96 2.08
N SER A 134 -5.36 19.96 2.21
CA SER A 134 -6.23 20.97 1.60
C SER A 134 -5.91 22.38 2.12
N ALA A 135 -5.68 22.53 3.42
CA ALA A 135 -5.29 23.81 4.04
C ALA A 135 -3.93 24.29 3.54
N LEU A 136 -2.92 23.38 3.42
CA LEU A 136 -1.62 23.72 2.83
C LEU A 136 -1.77 24.25 1.40
N ILE A 137 -2.58 23.57 0.57
CA ILE A 137 -2.85 24.02 -0.81
C ILE A 137 -3.47 25.41 -0.80
N ALA A 138 -4.44 25.66 0.06
CA ALA A 138 -5.16 26.92 0.15
C ALA A 138 -4.30 28.11 0.63
N THR A 139 -3.13 27.87 1.24
CA THR A 139 -2.18 28.94 1.60
C THR A 139 -1.50 29.53 0.37
N GLN A 140 -1.40 28.81 -0.74
CA GLN A 140 -0.69 29.21 -1.95
C GLN A 140 -1.60 29.96 -2.93
N ASP A 141 -1.05 30.52 -4.01
CA ASP A 141 -1.78 31.35 -4.97
C ASP A 141 -2.42 30.56 -6.12
N SER A 142 -2.04 29.30 -6.27
CA SER A 142 -2.65 28.38 -7.23
C SER A 142 -2.71 26.95 -6.67
N ILE A 143 -3.59 26.10 -7.22
CA ILE A 143 -3.64 24.67 -6.91
C ILE A 143 -2.28 24.01 -7.21
N ILE A 144 -1.64 24.41 -8.32
CA ILE A 144 -0.34 23.84 -8.75
C ILE A 144 0.75 24.17 -7.74
N ASP A 145 0.86 25.43 -7.31
CA ASP A 145 1.84 25.84 -6.30
C ASP A 145 1.52 25.21 -4.95
N GLY A 146 0.23 25.05 -4.62
CA GLY A 146 -0.23 24.30 -3.46
C GLY A 146 0.23 22.84 -3.48
N LEU A 147 0.11 22.15 -4.61
CA LEU A 147 0.58 20.76 -4.76
C LEU A 147 2.11 20.65 -4.64
N LYS A 148 2.88 21.59 -5.22
CA LYS A 148 4.33 21.66 -5.02
C LYS A 148 4.68 21.84 -3.54
N TYR A 149 3.99 22.75 -2.86
CA TYR A 149 4.20 23.05 -1.45
C TYR A 149 3.90 21.82 -0.55
N VAL A 150 2.82 21.10 -0.85
CA VAL A 150 2.52 19.82 -0.18
C VAL A 150 3.66 18.81 -0.36
N GLN A 151 4.20 18.65 -1.59
CA GLN A 151 5.32 17.75 -1.84
C GLN A 151 6.58 18.12 -1.05
N ASP A 152 6.82 19.40 -0.81
CA ASP A 152 7.99 19.86 -0.04
C ASP A 152 7.78 19.72 1.47
N LYS A 153 6.58 19.98 1.98
CA LYS A 153 6.28 20.00 3.42
C LYS A 153 5.98 18.64 4.04
N VAL A 154 5.34 17.75 3.27
CA VAL A 154 4.93 16.45 3.81
C VAL A 154 6.12 15.51 3.98
N GLN A 155 6.25 14.96 5.19
CA GLN A 155 7.10 13.80 5.46
C GLN A 155 6.25 12.52 5.45
N GLY A 156 6.81 11.45 4.86
CA GLY A 156 6.12 10.20 4.61
C GLY A 156 5.73 10.05 3.15
N SER A 157 4.43 10.02 2.84
CA SER A 157 3.92 9.98 1.45
C SER A 157 2.55 10.64 1.35
N CYS A 158 2.26 11.29 0.22
CA CYS A 158 0.94 11.86 -0.06
C CYS A 158 0.73 12.02 -1.56
N SER A 159 -0.04 11.13 -2.17
CA SER A 159 -0.56 11.29 -3.53
C SER A 159 -1.95 11.92 -3.48
N VAL A 160 -2.27 12.76 -4.45
CA VAL A 160 -3.45 13.65 -4.40
C VAL A 160 -4.18 13.65 -5.75
N LEU A 161 -5.52 13.56 -5.72
CA LEU A 161 -6.36 13.95 -6.85
C LEU A 161 -7.23 15.13 -6.44
N ILE A 162 -7.40 16.10 -7.35
CA ILE A 162 -8.24 17.30 -7.15
C ILE A 162 -9.11 17.49 -8.37
N MET A 163 -10.39 17.85 -8.16
CA MET A 163 -11.24 18.46 -9.17
C MET A 163 -11.77 19.80 -8.66
N ASP A 164 -11.68 20.86 -9.44
CA ASP A 164 -12.23 22.16 -9.08
C ASP A 164 -13.64 22.38 -9.66
N SER A 165 -14.31 23.45 -9.22
CA SER A 165 -15.66 23.80 -9.67
C SER A 165 -15.75 24.23 -11.14
N ALA A 166 -14.61 24.47 -11.80
CA ALA A 166 -14.53 24.71 -13.25
C ALA A 166 -14.40 23.41 -14.06
N GLY A 167 -14.31 22.24 -13.38
CA GLY A 167 -14.17 20.94 -14.01
C GLY A 167 -12.73 20.57 -14.39
N ARG A 168 -11.73 21.33 -13.94
CA ARG A 168 -10.32 20.94 -14.12
C ARG A 168 -9.97 19.82 -13.17
N PHE A 169 -9.22 18.84 -13.67
CA PHE A 169 -8.86 17.65 -12.93
C PHE A 169 -7.34 17.50 -12.84
N TYR A 170 -6.80 17.44 -11.62
CA TYR A 170 -5.39 17.34 -11.34
C TYR A 170 -5.06 16.02 -10.66
N ALA A 171 -3.99 15.36 -11.11
CA ALA A 171 -3.40 14.19 -10.47
C ALA A 171 -1.96 14.50 -10.07
N CYS A 172 -1.60 14.16 -8.83
CA CYS A 172 -0.27 14.36 -8.26
C CYS A 172 0.19 13.09 -7.57
N ARG A 173 1.35 12.55 -7.98
CA ARG A 173 2.03 11.46 -7.28
C ARG A 173 2.89 12.00 -6.16
N ASP A 174 3.02 11.25 -5.07
CA ASP A 174 3.85 11.66 -3.95
C ASP A 174 5.31 11.92 -4.35
N LYS A 175 6.00 12.75 -3.56
CA LYS A 175 7.36 13.26 -3.77
C LYS A 175 8.37 12.19 -4.20
N TRP A 176 8.27 10.98 -3.64
CA TRP A 176 9.19 9.89 -3.89
C TRP A 176 8.59 8.75 -4.71
N GLY A 177 7.34 8.90 -5.15
CA GLY A 177 6.64 7.85 -5.87
C GLY A 177 6.44 6.57 -5.05
N ARG A 178 6.26 6.69 -3.72
CA ARG A 178 6.12 5.53 -2.79
C ARG A 178 4.99 4.60 -3.19
N THR A 179 3.92 5.16 -3.72
CA THR A 179 2.80 4.43 -4.33
C THR A 179 2.61 4.91 -5.76
N SER A 180 2.06 4.07 -6.62
CA SER A 180 1.82 4.44 -8.00
C SER A 180 0.60 5.36 -8.14
N VAL A 181 0.61 6.21 -9.17
CA VAL A 181 -0.56 6.87 -9.76
C VAL A 181 -0.52 6.58 -11.24
N ILE A 182 -1.48 5.81 -11.70
CA ILE A 182 -1.53 5.22 -13.03
C ILE A 182 -2.55 5.96 -13.86
N LEU A 183 -2.20 6.30 -15.09
CA LEU A 183 -3.10 6.90 -16.06
C LEU A 183 -3.59 5.86 -17.06
N GLY A 184 -4.89 5.92 -17.34
CA GLY A 184 -5.53 5.16 -18.40
C GLY A 184 -6.35 6.06 -19.32
N LYS A 185 -6.53 5.64 -20.57
CA LYS A 185 -7.28 6.38 -21.59
C LYS A 185 -8.25 5.44 -22.32
N LYS A 186 -9.42 5.95 -22.61
CA LYS A 186 -10.34 5.39 -23.62
C LYS A 186 -10.92 6.54 -24.46
N ASP A 187 -11.70 6.22 -25.48
CA ASP A 187 -12.30 7.27 -26.29
C ASP A 187 -13.14 8.23 -25.45
N GLY A 188 -12.77 9.51 -25.50
CA GLY A 188 -13.43 10.59 -24.78
C GLY A 188 -13.31 10.55 -23.24
N ALA A 189 -12.37 9.78 -22.66
CA ALA A 189 -12.19 9.75 -21.21
C ALA A 189 -10.76 9.42 -20.77
N MET A 190 -10.35 10.03 -19.64
CA MET A 190 -9.12 9.71 -18.91
C MET A 190 -9.45 9.29 -17.48
N ILE A 191 -8.64 8.38 -16.94
CA ILE A 191 -8.72 7.89 -15.57
C ILE A 191 -7.37 7.98 -14.88
N ALA A 192 -7.36 8.34 -13.60
CA ALA A 192 -6.19 8.27 -12.71
C ALA A 192 -6.52 7.38 -11.52
N LEU A 193 -5.68 6.36 -11.24
CA LEU A 193 -5.94 5.36 -10.20
C LEU A 193 -4.64 4.76 -9.66
N GLN A 194 -4.73 3.98 -8.58
CA GLN A 194 -3.56 3.32 -7.98
C GLN A 194 -3.41 1.84 -8.35
N GLU A 195 -4.45 1.21 -8.91
CA GLU A 195 -4.47 -0.20 -9.26
C GLU A 195 -4.78 -0.39 -10.74
N SER A 196 -3.79 -0.75 -11.55
CA SER A 196 -3.98 -0.91 -13.00
C SER A 196 -4.94 -2.05 -13.38
N CYS A 197 -5.23 -2.97 -12.45
CA CYS A 197 -6.16 -4.09 -12.71
C CYS A 197 -7.59 -3.64 -13.07
N ALA A 198 -7.98 -2.41 -12.76
CA ALA A 198 -9.27 -1.85 -13.13
C ALA A 198 -9.37 -1.53 -14.63
N LEU A 199 -8.27 -1.14 -15.27
CA LEU A 199 -8.24 -0.59 -16.62
C LEU A 199 -8.89 -1.51 -17.67
N PRO A 200 -8.51 -2.80 -17.80
CA PRO A 200 -9.05 -3.65 -18.85
C PRO A 200 -10.56 -3.84 -18.75
N ASN A 201 -11.07 -4.00 -17.52
CA ASN A 201 -12.50 -4.25 -17.28
C ASN A 201 -13.36 -2.99 -17.46
N LEU A 202 -12.78 -1.80 -17.37
CA LEU A 202 -13.45 -0.53 -17.63
C LEU A 202 -13.24 -0.03 -19.06
N GLY A 203 -12.53 -0.81 -19.89
CA GLY A 203 -12.27 -0.47 -21.28
C GLY A 203 -11.22 0.63 -21.47
N TYR A 204 -10.34 0.86 -20.48
CA TYR A 204 -9.24 1.80 -20.59
C TYR A 204 -7.96 1.09 -20.99
N GLU A 205 -7.20 1.72 -21.86
CA GLU A 205 -5.83 1.36 -22.17
C GLU A 205 -4.89 2.03 -21.16
N TYR A 206 -3.84 1.31 -20.74
CA TYR A 206 -2.79 1.86 -19.91
C TYR A 206 -2.00 2.93 -20.68
N VAL A 207 -1.80 4.09 -20.10
CA VAL A 207 -0.97 5.16 -20.66
C VAL A 207 0.42 5.12 -20.04
N ARG A 208 0.52 5.39 -18.73
CA ARG A 208 1.76 5.37 -17.96
C ARG A 208 1.50 5.49 -16.46
N ASP A 209 2.55 5.26 -15.66
CA ASP A 209 2.61 5.73 -14.29
C ASP A 209 3.11 7.19 -14.26
N LEU A 210 2.59 8.03 -13.35
CA LEU A 210 3.19 9.34 -13.09
C LEU A 210 4.55 9.13 -12.41
N GLY A 211 5.51 9.99 -12.71
CA GLY A 211 6.79 10.00 -12.02
C GLY A 211 6.72 10.58 -10.60
N PRO A 212 7.78 10.47 -9.79
CA PRO A 212 7.82 10.99 -8.42
C PRO A 212 7.60 12.50 -8.37
N GLY A 213 6.65 12.97 -7.56
CA GLY A 213 6.31 14.39 -7.41
C GLY A 213 5.70 15.04 -8.64
N GLU A 214 5.38 14.28 -9.67
CA GLU A 214 4.79 14.79 -10.91
C GLU A 214 3.36 15.26 -10.67
N VAL A 215 2.98 16.39 -11.32
CA VAL A 215 1.62 16.91 -11.34
C VAL A 215 1.18 17.03 -12.79
N VAL A 216 0.02 16.47 -13.10
CA VAL A 216 -0.61 16.58 -14.41
C VAL A 216 -2.03 17.14 -14.30
N GLU A 217 -2.47 17.85 -15.33
CA GLU A 217 -3.87 18.16 -15.59
C GLU A 217 -4.40 17.15 -16.61
N LEU A 218 -5.54 16.54 -16.29
CA LEU A 218 -6.21 15.60 -17.18
C LEU A 218 -7.42 16.28 -17.86
N THR A 219 -7.58 15.97 -19.13
CA THR A 219 -8.77 16.30 -19.93
C THR A 219 -9.33 15.01 -20.52
N PRO A 220 -10.55 14.98 -21.05
CA PRO A 220 -11.06 13.79 -21.72
C PRO A 220 -10.22 13.31 -22.93
N ASP A 221 -9.42 14.21 -23.49
CA ASP A 221 -8.63 13.93 -24.69
C ASP A 221 -7.18 13.52 -24.38
N GLY A 222 -6.68 13.84 -23.18
CA GLY A 222 -5.31 13.52 -22.77
C GLY A 222 -4.85 14.23 -21.51
N GLU A 223 -3.53 14.33 -21.33
CA GLU A 223 -2.89 14.91 -20.17
C GLU A 223 -1.94 16.06 -20.54
N THR A 224 -1.73 16.98 -19.61
CA THR A 224 -0.72 18.04 -19.68
C THR A 224 0.13 17.99 -18.42
N VAL A 225 1.46 17.86 -18.57
CA VAL A 225 2.39 17.90 -17.46
C VAL A 225 2.54 19.34 -16.98
N LEU A 226 2.18 19.61 -15.73
CA LEU A 226 2.27 20.92 -15.09
C LEU A 226 3.55 21.06 -14.24
N VAL A 227 3.93 19.96 -13.58
CA VAL A 227 5.18 19.84 -12.81
C VAL A 227 5.88 18.55 -13.26
N PRO A 228 7.10 18.63 -13.82
CA PRO A 228 7.81 17.44 -14.29
C PRO A 228 8.20 16.54 -13.11
N PRO A 229 8.38 15.22 -13.36
CA PRO A 229 8.80 14.30 -12.33
C PRO A 229 10.21 14.61 -11.80
N ARG A 230 10.44 14.25 -10.56
CA ARG A 230 11.78 14.25 -9.94
C ARG A 230 12.60 13.08 -10.49
N LYS A 231 13.93 13.21 -10.41
CA LYS A 231 14.86 12.18 -10.90
C LYS A 231 14.91 10.93 -10.03
N LYS A 232 14.72 11.10 -8.70
CA LYS A 232 14.82 9.99 -7.73
C LYS A 232 13.44 9.44 -7.41
N MET A 233 13.32 8.13 -7.50
CA MET A 233 12.17 7.37 -7.07
C MET A 233 12.53 6.51 -5.85
N ALA A 234 11.53 6.16 -5.05
CA ALA A 234 11.66 5.17 -3.99
C ALA A 234 10.31 4.44 -3.82
N ILE A 235 9.88 3.75 -4.88
CA ILE A 235 8.60 3.01 -4.87
C ILE A 235 8.65 1.85 -3.87
N CYS A 236 7.56 1.64 -3.15
CA CYS A 236 7.49 0.63 -2.11
C CYS A 236 7.55 -0.79 -2.69
N SER A 237 8.58 -1.55 -2.36
CA SER A 237 8.74 -2.94 -2.82
C SER A 237 7.65 -3.88 -2.32
N PHE A 238 6.95 -3.54 -1.23
CA PHE A 238 5.80 -4.29 -0.73
C PHE A 238 4.57 -4.27 -1.65
N LEU A 239 4.51 -3.37 -2.62
CA LEU A 239 3.48 -3.40 -3.66
C LEU A 239 3.47 -4.75 -4.38
N TRP A 240 4.65 -5.28 -4.72
CA TRP A 240 4.76 -6.59 -5.38
C TRP A 240 4.69 -7.78 -4.41
N VAL A 241 5.15 -7.61 -3.19
CA VAL A 241 5.17 -8.70 -2.20
C VAL A 241 3.76 -9.00 -1.68
N TYR A 242 3.00 -7.96 -1.30
CA TYR A 242 1.73 -8.15 -0.61
C TYR A 242 0.60 -7.20 -1.07
N TYR A 243 0.86 -5.87 -1.15
CA TYR A 243 -0.20 -4.88 -1.29
C TYR A 243 -0.91 -4.92 -2.63
N GLY A 244 -0.16 -4.96 -3.71
CA GLY A 244 -0.69 -4.89 -5.06
C GLY A 244 -1.63 -6.06 -5.37
N TYR A 245 -2.69 -5.76 -6.08
CA TYR A 245 -3.55 -6.81 -6.59
C TYR A 245 -2.78 -7.65 -7.61
N PRO A 246 -2.92 -8.99 -7.65
CA PRO A 246 -2.13 -9.84 -8.54
C PRO A 246 -2.17 -9.43 -10.01
N ALA A 247 -3.32 -8.98 -10.51
CA ALA A 247 -3.49 -8.54 -11.89
C ALA A 247 -2.93 -7.13 -12.16
N SER A 248 -2.51 -6.37 -11.13
CA SER A 248 -1.96 -5.03 -11.30
C SER A 248 -0.49 -5.04 -11.70
N SER A 249 -0.08 -3.96 -12.33
CA SER A 249 1.31 -3.66 -12.66
C SER A 249 1.65 -2.26 -12.18
N TYR A 250 2.88 -2.07 -11.70
CA TYR A 250 3.45 -0.79 -11.31
C TYR A 250 4.79 -0.62 -12.00
N GLU A 251 5.07 0.55 -12.56
CA GLU A 251 6.30 0.81 -13.35
C GLU A 251 6.55 -0.29 -14.42
N GLY A 252 5.49 -0.76 -15.06
CA GLY A 252 5.55 -1.83 -16.05
C GLY A 252 5.86 -3.22 -15.50
N ARG A 253 5.88 -3.43 -14.17
CA ARG A 253 6.19 -4.72 -13.52
C ARG A 253 4.93 -5.31 -12.90
N ASN A 254 4.47 -6.43 -13.45
CA ASN A 254 3.26 -7.13 -12.97
C ASN A 254 3.50 -7.82 -11.63
N VAL A 255 2.52 -7.69 -10.72
CA VAL A 255 2.58 -8.22 -9.35
C VAL A 255 2.64 -9.75 -9.34
N GLU A 256 1.75 -10.43 -10.08
CA GLU A 256 1.69 -11.90 -10.11
C GLU A 256 3.00 -12.51 -10.61
N MET A 257 3.51 -11.99 -11.74
CA MET A 257 4.77 -12.46 -12.32
C MET A 257 5.97 -12.23 -11.38
N THR A 258 5.98 -11.16 -10.62
CA THR A 258 7.01 -10.90 -9.61
C THR A 258 6.93 -11.92 -8.48
N ARG A 259 5.72 -12.24 -7.99
CA ARG A 259 5.52 -13.26 -6.95
C ARG A 259 5.95 -14.65 -7.42
N TYR A 260 5.71 -15.00 -8.68
CA TYR A 260 6.24 -16.25 -9.27
C TYR A 260 7.77 -16.28 -9.22
N ARG A 261 8.44 -15.20 -9.65
CA ARG A 261 9.91 -15.10 -9.61
C ARG A 261 10.46 -15.17 -8.19
N CYS A 262 9.80 -14.53 -7.22
CA CYS A 262 10.16 -14.64 -5.80
C CYS A 262 10.08 -16.08 -5.31
N GLY A 263 9.02 -16.81 -5.63
CA GLY A 263 8.86 -18.22 -5.26
C GLY A 263 9.93 -19.11 -5.89
N SER A 264 10.25 -18.90 -7.17
CA SER A 264 11.32 -19.61 -7.87
C SER A 264 12.69 -19.36 -7.24
N ALA A 265 13.01 -18.09 -6.88
CA ALA A 265 14.25 -17.77 -6.21
C ALA A 265 14.38 -18.45 -4.82
N LEU A 266 13.27 -18.47 -4.05
CA LEU A 266 13.23 -19.20 -2.77
C LEU A 266 13.50 -20.70 -2.93
N ALA A 267 12.95 -21.34 -3.97
CA ALA A 267 13.19 -22.77 -4.23
C ALA A 267 14.65 -23.05 -4.57
N LYS A 268 15.26 -22.22 -5.42
CA LYS A 268 16.70 -22.34 -5.77
C LYS A 268 17.60 -22.19 -4.57
N ARG A 269 17.35 -21.19 -3.74
CA ARG A 269 18.22 -20.85 -2.61
C ARG A 269 18.03 -21.75 -1.39
N THR A 270 16.81 -22.23 -1.18
CA THR A 270 16.45 -23.04 0.01
C THR A 270 15.66 -24.28 -0.39
N PRO A 271 16.28 -25.19 -1.16
CA PRO A 271 15.61 -26.43 -1.59
C PRO A 271 15.16 -27.23 -0.35
N THR A 272 14.01 -27.86 -0.48
CA THR A 272 13.39 -28.59 0.64
C THR A 272 12.75 -29.87 0.12
N GLU A 273 13.06 -30.99 0.76
CA GLU A 273 12.33 -32.22 0.50
C GLU A 273 10.92 -32.13 1.05
N ALA A 274 9.95 -31.95 0.18
CA ALA A 274 8.54 -31.84 0.53
C ALA A 274 7.66 -32.57 -0.48
N ASP A 275 6.50 -33.04 -0.03
CA ASP A 275 5.54 -33.73 -0.88
C ASP A 275 4.73 -32.74 -1.73
N ALA A 276 4.60 -31.48 -1.27
CA ALA A 276 3.94 -30.41 -2.01
C ALA A 276 4.37 -29.02 -1.52
N ALA A 277 4.34 -28.06 -2.44
CA ALA A 277 4.37 -26.63 -2.12
C ALA A 277 2.95 -26.07 -1.98
N CYS A 278 2.77 -25.19 -1.00
CA CYS A 278 1.46 -24.67 -0.58
C CYS A 278 1.55 -23.17 -0.34
N GLY A 279 0.51 -22.41 -0.67
CA GLY A 279 0.43 -21.00 -0.34
C GLY A 279 -0.48 -20.77 0.87
N ILE A 280 -0.11 -19.84 1.75
CA ILE A 280 -1.08 -19.26 2.68
C ILE A 280 -2.06 -18.41 1.87
N PRO A 281 -3.36 -18.74 1.84
CA PRO A 281 -4.30 -18.02 1.00
C PRO A 281 -4.58 -16.58 1.51
N ASP A 282 -4.63 -15.56 0.64
CA ASP A 282 -4.39 -15.63 -0.80
C ASP A 282 -2.96 -15.19 -1.16
N SER A 283 -2.27 -14.43 -0.27
CA SER A 283 -1.00 -13.74 -0.49
C SER A 283 0.16 -14.68 -0.86
N GLY A 284 0.22 -15.85 -0.23
CA GLY A 284 1.27 -16.84 -0.47
C GLY A 284 1.07 -17.70 -1.72
N THR A 285 -0.10 -17.64 -2.37
CA THR A 285 -0.46 -18.58 -3.46
C THR A 285 0.49 -18.47 -4.65
N SER A 286 0.70 -17.27 -5.15
CA SER A 286 1.54 -17.01 -6.32
C SER A 286 3.02 -17.35 -6.05
N HIS A 287 3.51 -17.03 -4.85
CA HIS A 287 4.85 -17.42 -4.41
C HIS A 287 5.01 -18.95 -4.37
N ALA A 288 4.00 -19.66 -3.86
CA ALA A 288 4.02 -21.12 -3.80
C ALA A 288 3.96 -21.78 -5.17
N LEU A 289 3.23 -21.19 -6.13
CA LEU A 289 3.21 -21.67 -7.51
C LEU A 289 4.60 -21.55 -8.14
N GLY A 290 5.28 -20.40 -7.99
CA GLY A 290 6.65 -20.22 -8.46
C GLY A 290 7.64 -21.18 -7.79
N TYR A 291 7.50 -21.41 -6.47
CA TYR A 291 8.28 -22.40 -5.73
C TYR A 291 8.05 -23.82 -6.25
N ALA A 292 6.81 -24.23 -6.40
CA ALA A 292 6.44 -25.57 -6.87
C ALA A 292 7.02 -25.88 -8.25
N HIS A 293 6.87 -24.91 -9.16
CA HIS A 293 7.38 -25.03 -10.53
C HIS A 293 8.91 -25.22 -10.55
N GLU A 294 9.64 -24.39 -9.83
CA GLU A 294 11.11 -24.42 -9.78
C GLU A 294 11.64 -25.68 -9.08
N ALA A 295 11.01 -26.07 -7.97
CA ALA A 295 11.42 -27.26 -7.21
C ALA A 295 10.98 -28.58 -7.86
N GLY A 296 10.17 -28.56 -8.92
CA GLY A 296 9.64 -29.76 -9.56
C GLY A 296 8.69 -30.57 -8.69
N ILE A 297 8.02 -29.95 -7.70
CA ILE A 297 7.07 -30.61 -6.80
C ILE A 297 5.64 -30.16 -7.05
N LYS A 298 4.67 -30.91 -6.54
CA LYS A 298 3.26 -30.59 -6.72
C LYS A 298 2.88 -29.33 -5.97
N PHE A 299 2.03 -28.48 -6.54
CA PHE A 299 1.29 -27.45 -5.81
C PHE A 299 0.04 -28.06 -5.19
N ALA A 300 -0.22 -27.78 -3.91
CA ALA A 300 -1.42 -28.20 -3.20
C ALA A 300 -2.04 -27.06 -2.40
N ARG A 301 -3.34 -27.15 -2.15
CA ARG A 301 -4.09 -26.17 -1.36
C ARG A 301 -4.63 -26.81 -0.09
N PRO A 302 -3.80 -27.08 0.92
CA PRO A 302 -4.23 -27.69 2.18
C PRO A 302 -5.11 -26.76 3.02
N PHE A 303 -5.11 -25.46 2.70
CA PHE A 303 -6.04 -24.47 3.24
C PHE A 303 -6.82 -23.80 2.12
N VAL A 304 -8.11 -23.59 2.36
CA VAL A 304 -8.99 -22.78 1.52
C VAL A 304 -9.58 -21.65 2.36
N LYS A 305 -9.57 -20.44 1.80
CA LYS A 305 -10.14 -19.27 2.45
C LYS A 305 -11.67 -19.33 2.38
N TYR A 306 -12.32 -19.14 3.51
CA TYR A 306 -13.77 -19.05 3.57
C TYR A 306 -14.20 -17.61 3.23
N THR A 307 -14.70 -17.40 2.03
CA THR A 307 -15.05 -16.08 1.51
C THR A 307 -16.54 -15.70 1.62
N PRO A 308 -17.52 -16.64 1.73
CA PRO A 308 -18.91 -16.29 1.42
C PRO A 308 -19.62 -15.35 2.38
N THR A 309 -19.21 -15.23 3.65
CA THR A 309 -20.09 -14.62 4.66
C THR A 309 -19.45 -13.62 5.62
N TRP A 310 -18.14 -13.37 5.54
CA TRP A 310 -17.49 -12.51 6.49
C TRP A 310 -16.91 -11.29 5.79
N ALA A 311 -17.57 -10.14 5.98
CA ALA A 311 -16.93 -8.87 5.74
C ALA A 311 -15.60 -8.83 6.52
N ARG A 312 -14.55 -8.20 5.99
CA ARG A 312 -13.22 -8.08 6.63
C ARG A 312 -13.27 -7.56 8.08
N SER A 313 -14.38 -6.99 8.48
CA SER A 313 -14.57 -6.20 9.68
C SER A 313 -15.50 -6.80 10.74
N PHE A 314 -16.06 -7.99 10.55
CA PHE A 314 -16.73 -8.63 11.66
C PHE A 314 -15.69 -9.05 12.71
N MET A 315 -15.36 -8.09 13.58
CA MET A 315 -14.48 -8.27 14.73
C MET A 315 -15.34 -8.19 15.99
N PRO A 316 -15.72 -9.31 16.61
CA PRO A 316 -16.38 -9.31 17.90
C PRO A 316 -15.57 -8.52 18.93
N GLN A 317 -16.22 -7.89 19.89
CA GLN A 317 -15.54 -7.17 20.97
C GLN A 317 -14.79 -8.12 21.92
N ASP A 318 -15.27 -9.34 22.06
CA ASP A 318 -14.63 -10.37 22.88
C ASP A 318 -13.43 -11.01 22.18
N GLN A 319 -12.32 -11.16 22.91
CA GLN A 319 -11.06 -11.75 22.45
C GLN A 319 -11.26 -13.21 21.99
N ARG A 320 -12.05 -14.00 22.70
CA ARG A 320 -12.32 -15.41 22.35
C ARG A 320 -13.10 -15.53 21.04
N GLN A 321 -14.09 -14.66 20.84
CA GLN A 321 -14.85 -14.62 19.60
C GLN A 321 -13.97 -14.16 18.43
N ARG A 322 -13.08 -13.18 18.63
CA ARG A 322 -12.10 -12.77 17.60
C ARG A 322 -11.18 -13.91 17.20
N GLU A 323 -10.70 -14.69 18.16
CA GLU A 323 -9.86 -15.85 17.90
C GLU A 323 -10.63 -16.95 17.16
N HIS A 324 -11.89 -17.18 17.52
CA HIS A 324 -12.75 -18.14 16.85
C HIS A 324 -13.01 -17.72 15.39
N VAL A 325 -13.42 -16.48 15.15
CA VAL A 325 -13.62 -15.94 13.80
C VAL A 325 -12.33 -16.01 12.96
N ALA A 326 -11.17 -15.69 13.55
CA ALA A 326 -9.89 -15.81 12.86
C ALA A 326 -9.58 -17.28 12.47
N SER A 327 -9.96 -18.25 13.32
CA SER A 327 -9.75 -19.68 13.04
C SER A 327 -10.67 -20.22 11.93
N MET A 328 -11.83 -19.59 11.71
CA MET A 328 -12.79 -19.98 10.67
C MET A 328 -12.42 -19.49 9.27
N LYS A 329 -11.53 -18.51 9.17
CA LYS A 329 -11.14 -17.92 7.86
C LYS A 329 -10.43 -18.90 6.94
N LEU A 330 -9.72 -19.87 7.50
CA LEU A 330 -8.97 -20.88 6.75
C LEU A 330 -9.49 -22.27 7.09
N ILE A 331 -10.10 -22.91 6.10
CA ILE A 331 -10.62 -24.27 6.21
C ILE A 331 -9.54 -25.24 5.75
N PRO A 332 -9.07 -26.17 6.62
CA PRO A 332 -8.11 -27.18 6.24
C PRO A 332 -8.75 -28.33 5.44
N ILE A 333 -7.97 -28.95 4.57
CA ILE A 333 -8.35 -30.16 3.84
C ILE A 333 -7.50 -31.33 4.38
N PRO A 334 -8.05 -32.20 5.27
CA PRO A 334 -7.30 -33.24 5.95
C PRO A 334 -6.53 -34.20 5.03
N GLY A 335 -7.12 -34.56 3.89
CA GLY A 335 -6.49 -35.47 2.92
C GLY A 335 -5.24 -34.90 2.22
N LEU A 336 -5.04 -33.56 2.28
CA LEU A 336 -3.84 -32.89 1.77
C LEU A 336 -2.79 -32.62 2.85
N ILE A 337 -3.10 -32.90 4.14
CA ILE A 337 -2.27 -32.58 5.28
C ILE A 337 -1.69 -33.83 5.93
N LYS A 338 -2.55 -34.83 6.20
CA LYS A 338 -2.18 -36.02 6.97
C LYS A 338 -1.02 -36.78 6.29
N ASP A 339 -0.02 -37.11 7.09
CA ASP A 339 1.17 -37.87 6.70
C ASP A 339 2.04 -37.19 5.62
N ARG A 340 1.91 -35.86 5.43
CA ARG A 340 2.64 -35.09 4.41
C ARG A 340 3.74 -34.22 5.02
N ARG A 341 4.78 -33.99 4.24
CA ARG A 341 5.80 -32.96 4.41
C ARG A 341 5.41 -31.80 3.50
N LEU A 342 5.09 -30.64 4.06
CA LEU A 342 4.56 -29.50 3.31
C LEU A 342 5.50 -28.29 3.41
N VAL A 343 5.79 -27.65 2.28
CA VAL A 343 6.46 -26.36 2.25
C VAL A 343 5.42 -25.28 1.92
N PHE A 344 5.23 -24.36 2.86
CA PHE A 344 4.33 -23.22 2.71
C PHE A 344 5.11 -21.97 2.30
N CYS A 345 4.56 -21.23 1.35
CA CYS A 345 5.00 -19.86 1.05
C CYS A 345 4.00 -18.84 1.61
N ASP A 346 4.53 -17.76 2.14
CA ASP A 346 3.75 -16.59 2.56
C ASP A 346 4.52 -15.30 2.21
N ASP A 347 3.82 -14.16 2.22
CA ASP A 347 4.41 -12.88 1.87
C ASP A 347 5.39 -12.38 2.94
N SER A 348 4.98 -12.37 4.21
CA SER A 348 5.75 -11.79 5.32
C SER A 348 5.37 -12.34 6.68
N ILE A 349 6.27 -12.19 7.66
CA ILE A 349 5.96 -12.43 9.08
C ILE A 349 6.06 -11.10 9.84
N VAL A 350 4.91 -10.57 10.29
CA VAL A 350 4.86 -9.37 11.13
C VAL A 350 4.88 -9.77 12.61
N ARG A 351 3.75 -10.27 13.13
CA ARG A 351 3.59 -10.66 14.54
C ARG A 351 3.86 -12.13 14.82
N GLY A 352 3.72 -12.99 13.82
CA GLY A 352 3.87 -14.43 13.87
C GLY A 352 2.73 -15.19 14.57
N THR A 353 1.78 -14.51 15.23
CA THR A 353 0.75 -15.16 16.06
C THR A 353 -0.17 -16.07 15.26
N GLN A 354 -0.61 -15.65 14.08
CA GLN A 354 -1.50 -16.46 13.25
C GLN A 354 -0.77 -17.65 12.64
N LEU A 355 0.45 -17.47 12.18
CA LEU A 355 1.26 -18.51 11.58
C LEU A 355 1.56 -19.64 12.57
N GLY A 356 1.90 -19.32 13.82
CA GLY A 356 2.10 -20.32 14.87
C GLY A 356 0.85 -21.15 15.17
N LYS A 357 -0.35 -20.51 15.19
CA LYS A 357 -1.63 -21.23 15.34
C LYS A 357 -1.92 -22.15 14.15
N GLN A 358 -1.57 -21.72 12.93
CA GLN A 358 -1.72 -22.55 11.73
C GLN A 358 -0.79 -23.74 11.72
N ALA A 359 0.50 -23.56 12.10
CA ALA A 359 1.46 -24.65 12.23
C ALA A 359 1.00 -25.69 13.26
N ALA A 360 0.55 -25.26 14.44
CA ALA A 360 0.00 -26.15 15.45
C ALA A 360 -1.21 -26.94 14.94
N LYS A 361 -2.10 -26.29 14.17
CA LYS A 361 -3.26 -26.94 13.55
C LYS A 361 -2.83 -27.99 12.50
N LEU A 362 -1.80 -27.73 11.70
CA LEU A 362 -1.26 -28.69 10.74
C LEU A 362 -0.74 -29.96 11.46
N TYR A 363 0.06 -29.80 12.52
CA TYR A 363 0.57 -30.93 13.29
C TYR A 363 -0.56 -31.72 13.99
N SER A 364 -1.57 -31.05 14.56
CA SER A 364 -2.73 -31.73 15.15
C SER A 364 -3.54 -32.56 14.15
N MET A 365 -3.40 -32.28 12.85
CA MET A 365 -4.00 -33.02 11.75
C MET A 365 -3.08 -34.08 11.14
N GLY A 366 -1.91 -34.34 11.75
CA GLY A 366 -0.98 -35.37 11.32
C GLY A 366 -0.01 -34.95 10.22
N CYS A 367 0.23 -33.66 10.03
CA CYS A 367 1.32 -33.20 9.17
C CYS A 367 2.66 -33.66 9.73
N LYS A 368 3.53 -34.27 8.91
CA LYS A 368 4.85 -34.75 9.35
C LYS A 368 5.85 -33.61 9.52
N GLU A 369 5.90 -32.71 8.54
CA GLU A 369 6.84 -31.60 8.51
C GLU A 369 6.15 -30.37 7.94
N THR A 370 6.40 -29.20 8.55
CA THR A 370 5.91 -27.90 8.09
C THR A 370 7.11 -26.98 7.87
N HIS A 371 7.45 -26.77 6.62
CA HIS A 371 8.49 -25.84 6.20
C HIS A 371 7.85 -24.52 5.77
N MET A 372 8.51 -23.39 6.07
CA MET A 372 8.01 -22.07 5.72
C MET A 372 9.02 -21.29 4.90
N ARG A 373 8.57 -20.67 3.82
CA ARG A 373 9.35 -19.82 2.92
C ARG A 373 8.67 -18.49 2.78
N ILE A 374 9.34 -17.43 3.22
CA ILE A 374 8.78 -16.07 3.27
C ILE A 374 9.35 -15.26 2.11
N ALA A 375 8.45 -14.62 1.34
CA ALA A 375 8.78 -13.96 0.08
C ALA A 375 9.50 -12.61 0.22
N CYS A 376 9.75 -12.15 1.44
CA CYS A 376 10.57 -10.97 1.71
C CYS A 376 11.59 -11.26 2.84
N PRO A 377 12.62 -10.41 3.02
CA PRO A 377 13.50 -10.49 4.19
C PRO A 377 12.76 -10.24 5.51
N PRO A 378 13.32 -10.58 6.67
CA PRO A 378 12.74 -10.25 7.96
C PRO A 378 12.50 -8.74 8.11
N LEU A 379 11.33 -8.38 8.63
CA LEU A 379 10.97 -6.98 8.90
C LEU A 379 11.70 -6.51 10.16
N VAL A 380 12.76 -5.74 10.01
CA VAL A 380 13.58 -5.23 11.12
C VAL A 380 13.18 -3.79 11.47
N TYR A 381 12.84 -2.98 10.47
CA TYR A 381 12.48 -1.58 10.64
C TYR A 381 10.98 -1.35 10.41
N PRO A 382 10.27 -0.72 11.37
CA PRO A 382 8.87 -0.35 11.17
C PRO A 382 8.76 0.71 10.06
N CYS A 383 7.81 0.52 9.16
CA CYS A 383 7.62 1.42 8.02
C CYS A 383 7.21 2.83 8.46
N LYS A 384 8.00 3.85 8.12
CA LYS A 384 7.73 5.27 8.42
C LYS A 384 7.06 6.03 7.25
N PHE A 385 6.82 5.38 6.10
CA PHE A 385 6.38 6.07 4.88
C PHE A 385 4.92 5.82 4.51
N ILE A 386 4.47 4.57 4.61
CA ILE A 386 3.10 4.18 4.26
C ILE A 386 2.44 3.30 5.33
N ASN A 387 3.19 2.88 6.34
CA ASN A 387 2.75 2.07 7.49
C ASN A 387 1.93 0.83 7.10
N PHE A 388 2.45 0.04 6.15
CA PHE A 388 1.74 -1.15 5.65
C PHE A 388 1.45 -2.19 6.75
N SER A 389 2.34 -2.33 7.73
CA SER A 389 2.19 -3.29 8.83
C SER A 389 1.09 -2.92 9.82
N ARG A 390 0.55 -1.68 9.74
CA ARG A 390 -0.38 -1.11 10.72
C ARG A 390 0.10 -1.31 12.17
N SER A 391 1.42 -1.30 12.34
CA SER A 391 2.04 -1.43 13.65
C SER A 391 1.81 -0.15 14.44
N LYS A 392 1.26 -0.30 15.65
CA LYS A 392 1.09 0.83 16.57
C LYS A 392 2.38 1.17 17.28
N ASN A 393 3.26 0.17 17.38
CA ASN A 393 4.54 0.28 18.02
C ASN A 393 5.52 -0.69 17.32
N GLU A 394 6.81 -0.43 17.40
CA GLU A 394 7.86 -1.22 16.75
C GLU A 394 7.92 -2.67 17.24
N TYR A 395 7.52 -2.94 18.49
CA TYR A 395 7.47 -4.27 19.09
C TYR A 395 6.28 -5.12 18.63
N ASP A 396 5.43 -4.59 17.74
CA ASP A 396 4.51 -5.43 16.98
C ASP A 396 5.26 -6.38 16.04
N LEU A 397 6.49 -6.03 15.61
CA LEU A 397 7.34 -6.91 14.82
C LEU A 397 7.95 -8.01 15.69
N ILE A 398 7.84 -9.26 15.24
CA ILE A 398 8.42 -10.42 15.96
C ILE A 398 9.95 -10.33 16.05
N THR A 399 10.60 -9.79 15.06
CA THR A 399 12.04 -9.51 14.98
C THR A 399 12.46 -8.51 16.05
N ARG A 400 11.75 -7.37 16.17
CA ARG A 400 12.04 -6.32 17.17
C ARG A 400 11.88 -6.82 18.60
N ARG A 401 10.88 -7.68 18.85
CA ARG A 401 10.73 -8.32 20.16
C ARG A 401 11.94 -9.20 20.49
N TYR A 402 12.38 -10.02 19.55
CA TYR A 402 13.57 -10.82 19.73
C TYR A 402 14.80 -9.96 20.02
N ILE A 403 15.05 -8.94 19.19
CA ILE A 403 16.22 -8.06 19.33
C ILE A 403 16.23 -7.37 20.70
N ARG A 404 15.09 -6.80 21.10
CA ARG A 404 14.96 -6.18 22.42
C ARG A 404 15.23 -7.18 23.58
N ASP A 405 14.69 -8.39 23.47
CA ASP A 405 14.84 -9.40 24.51
C ASP A 405 16.29 -9.91 24.62
N GLN A 406 17.11 -9.78 23.55
CA GLN A 406 18.54 -10.15 23.56
C GLN A 406 19.47 -8.99 23.94
N GLU A 407 19.21 -7.76 23.47
CA GLU A 407 20.18 -6.67 23.53
C GLU A 407 19.59 -5.36 24.08
N GLY A 408 18.30 -5.32 24.41
CA GLY A 408 17.63 -4.12 24.90
C GLY A 408 17.13 -3.21 23.76
N GLU A 409 16.73 -1.98 24.13
CA GLU A 409 16.07 -1.03 23.23
C GLU A 409 17.04 -0.33 22.26
N ASN A 410 18.31 -0.21 22.64
CA ASN A 410 19.36 0.50 21.87
C ASN A 410 20.23 -0.45 21.03
N ALA A 411 19.71 -1.60 20.66
CA ALA A 411 20.44 -2.58 19.85
C ALA A 411 20.78 -2.03 18.46
N ASP A 412 21.96 -2.40 17.96
CA ASP A 412 22.33 -2.20 16.57
C ASP A 412 21.51 -3.12 15.67
N LEU A 413 20.60 -2.54 14.89
CA LEU A 413 19.68 -3.29 14.04
C LEU A 413 20.32 -3.80 12.76
N ASP A 414 21.35 -3.14 12.25
CA ASP A 414 21.95 -3.45 10.95
C ASP A 414 22.52 -4.85 10.91
N LYS A 415 23.09 -5.34 12.03
CA LYS A 415 23.62 -6.72 12.11
C LYS A 415 22.57 -7.82 11.97
N TYR A 416 21.27 -7.48 12.14
CA TYR A 416 20.16 -8.40 11.93
C TYR A 416 19.61 -8.38 10.49
N THR A 417 20.18 -7.54 9.63
CA THR A 417 19.80 -7.46 8.20
C THR A 417 20.72 -8.28 7.29
N ASP A 418 21.92 -8.64 7.74
CA ASP A 418 22.85 -9.49 6.98
C ASP A 418 22.52 -10.98 7.12
N PRO A 419 22.00 -11.63 6.05
CA PRO A 419 21.60 -13.05 6.11
C PRO A 419 22.77 -14.03 6.31
N ASN A 420 24.02 -13.57 6.19
CA ASN A 420 25.21 -14.40 6.46
C ASN A 420 25.69 -14.24 7.91
N GLY A 421 25.29 -13.17 8.58
CA GLY A 421 25.64 -12.86 9.96
C GLY A 421 25.02 -13.82 10.98
N GLN A 422 25.72 -14.05 12.09
CA GLN A 422 25.22 -14.92 13.17
C GLN A 422 23.97 -14.33 13.85
N PRO A 423 23.88 -13.00 14.15
CA PRO A 423 22.68 -12.41 14.74
C PRO A 423 21.41 -12.64 13.92
N TYR A 424 21.51 -12.54 12.59
CA TYR A 424 20.39 -12.86 11.70
C TYR A 424 19.97 -14.33 11.80
N LYS A 425 20.93 -15.26 11.77
CA LYS A 425 20.66 -16.71 11.84
C LYS A 425 20.01 -17.08 13.16
N ASP A 426 20.49 -16.53 14.27
CA ASP A 426 19.95 -16.77 15.61
C ASP A 426 18.50 -16.21 15.72
N MET A 427 18.23 -15.04 15.15
CA MET A 427 16.90 -14.47 15.09
C MET A 427 15.95 -15.35 14.27
N VAL A 428 16.35 -15.81 13.10
CA VAL A 428 15.52 -16.69 12.26
C VAL A 428 15.26 -18.02 12.97
N GLU A 429 16.26 -18.60 13.63
CA GLU A 429 16.12 -19.85 14.38
C GLU A 429 15.19 -19.68 15.60
N TYR A 430 15.27 -18.55 16.31
CA TYR A 430 14.32 -18.21 17.37
C TYR A 430 12.89 -18.16 16.84
N ILE A 431 12.66 -17.44 15.71
CA ILE A 431 11.35 -17.32 15.08
C ILE A 431 10.85 -18.71 14.66
N ARG A 432 11.69 -19.53 14.04
CA ARG A 432 11.37 -20.90 13.66
C ARG A 432 10.86 -21.73 14.85
N LYS A 433 11.62 -21.73 15.95
CA LYS A 433 11.26 -22.46 17.18
C LYS A 433 9.96 -21.95 17.78
N LYS A 434 9.81 -20.61 17.88
CA LYS A 434 8.62 -19.96 18.43
C LYS A 434 7.33 -20.27 17.65
N LEU A 435 7.46 -20.46 16.34
CA LEU A 435 6.33 -20.79 15.45
C LEU A 435 6.15 -22.31 15.26
N ASN A 436 6.99 -23.13 15.93
CA ASN A 436 6.97 -24.59 15.84
C ASN A 436 7.06 -25.10 14.38
N LEU A 437 8.02 -24.58 13.61
CA LEU A 437 8.24 -24.96 12.21
C LEU A 437 9.39 -25.96 12.09
N THR A 438 9.32 -26.89 11.13
CA THR A 438 10.44 -27.79 10.81
C THR A 438 11.61 -27.00 10.23
N SER A 439 11.36 -26.07 9.31
CA SER A 439 12.35 -25.09 8.81
C SER A 439 11.70 -23.77 8.46
N LEU A 440 12.49 -22.70 8.52
CA LEU A 440 12.11 -21.35 8.13
C LEU A 440 13.23 -20.72 7.30
N ALA A 441 12.87 -20.12 6.16
CA ALA A 441 13.79 -19.27 5.42
C ALA A 441 13.03 -18.06 4.87
N PHE A 442 13.76 -16.95 4.80
CA PHE A 442 13.31 -15.69 4.23
C PHE A 442 13.98 -15.44 2.89
N GLN A 443 13.30 -14.71 2.03
CA GLN A 443 13.87 -14.21 0.78
C GLN A 443 15.08 -13.32 1.06
N ARG A 444 16.06 -13.34 0.17
CA ARG A 444 17.16 -12.37 0.21
C ARG A 444 16.74 -11.09 -0.50
N ILE A 445 17.32 -9.96 -0.07
CA ILE A 445 16.98 -8.66 -0.65
C ILE A 445 17.40 -8.57 -2.13
N ASP A 446 18.57 -9.11 -2.47
CA ASP A 446 19.08 -9.18 -3.86
C ASP A 446 18.15 -9.98 -4.78
N ASP A 447 17.66 -11.14 -4.33
CA ASP A 447 16.69 -11.96 -5.08
C ASP A 447 15.34 -11.26 -5.24
N LEU A 448 14.90 -10.51 -4.22
CA LEU A 448 13.65 -9.74 -4.29
C LEU A 448 13.76 -8.59 -5.30
N ILE A 449 14.84 -7.83 -5.26
CA ILE A 449 15.11 -6.74 -6.23
C ILE A 449 15.16 -7.32 -7.64
N GLN A 450 15.86 -8.42 -7.85
CA GLN A 450 15.91 -9.10 -9.14
C GLN A 450 14.53 -9.60 -9.60
N ALA A 451 13.71 -10.13 -8.67
CA ALA A 451 12.35 -10.58 -8.98
C ALA A 451 11.43 -9.43 -9.39
N ILE A 452 11.55 -8.26 -8.77
CA ILE A 452 10.82 -7.04 -9.17
C ILE A 452 11.32 -6.57 -10.53
N GLY A 453 12.63 -6.49 -10.74
CA GLY A 453 13.25 -6.11 -12.00
C GLY A 453 13.28 -4.59 -12.25
N LEU A 454 13.33 -3.79 -11.19
CA LEU A 454 13.64 -2.37 -11.20
C LEU A 454 15.03 -2.14 -10.60
N PRO A 455 15.70 -1.01 -10.90
CA PRO A 455 16.94 -0.61 -10.24
C PRO A 455 16.76 -0.53 -8.70
N GLU A 456 17.79 -0.94 -7.95
CA GLU A 456 17.74 -0.92 -6.48
C GLU A 456 17.49 0.50 -5.93
N GLU A 457 18.11 1.50 -6.55
CA GLU A 457 18.00 2.93 -6.21
C GLU A 457 16.57 3.49 -6.36
N ASP A 458 15.73 2.85 -7.19
CA ASP A 458 14.34 3.22 -7.40
C ASP A 458 13.37 2.53 -6.42
N LEU A 459 13.87 1.58 -5.62
CA LEU A 459 13.07 0.76 -4.72
C LEU A 459 13.20 1.21 -3.26
N CYS A 460 12.07 1.33 -2.57
CA CYS A 460 12.07 1.46 -1.13
C CYS A 460 12.20 0.08 -0.48
N THR A 461 13.33 -0.18 0.17
CA THR A 461 13.63 -1.41 0.92
C THR A 461 13.78 -1.16 2.42
N TYR A 462 13.39 0.01 2.90
CA TYR A 462 13.59 0.50 4.27
C TYR A 462 13.18 -0.51 5.35
N CYS A 463 12.04 -1.19 5.19
CA CYS A 463 11.53 -2.13 6.21
C CYS A 463 12.50 -3.29 6.52
N TRP A 464 13.40 -3.60 5.59
CA TRP A 464 14.35 -4.70 5.66
C TRP A 464 15.78 -4.25 5.92
N THR A 465 16.17 -3.09 5.34
CA THR A 465 17.57 -2.63 5.30
C THR A 465 17.84 -1.40 6.17
N GLY A 466 16.79 -0.68 6.61
CA GLY A 466 16.93 0.61 7.28
C GLY A 466 17.35 1.77 6.36
N LYS A 467 17.73 1.49 5.11
CA LYS A 467 18.23 2.49 4.16
C LYS A 467 17.10 3.32 3.58
N ASP A 468 17.23 4.63 3.65
CA ASP A 468 16.34 5.60 3.00
C ASP A 468 17.08 6.31 1.86
N TYR A 469 16.90 5.82 0.65
CA TYR A 469 17.53 6.40 -0.54
C TYR A 469 16.96 7.77 -0.93
N ALA A 470 15.87 8.19 -0.29
CA ALA A 470 15.20 9.45 -0.58
C ALA A 470 15.72 10.67 0.20
N GLU A 471 16.52 10.47 1.26
CA GLU A 471 16.98 11.57 2.14
C GLU A 471 18.04 12.49 1.52
N THR A 472 18.57 12.20 0.35
CA THR A 472 19.60 13.02 -0.30
C THR A 472 19.05 13.86 -1.44
N GLY A 473 18.59 15.07 -1.13
CA GLY A 473 18.52 16.26 -1.97
C GLY A 473 17.57 16.30 -3.16
N ASP A 474 16.91 17.24 -3.43
CA ASP A 474 16.29 18.12 -4.42
C ASP A 474 14.97 18.68 -3.85
N CYS A 475 15.07 19.91 -3.36
CA CYS A 475 13.95 20.69 -2.85
C CYS A 475 13.53 21.70 -3.94
N TYR A 476 12.24 21.83 -4.25
CA TYR A 476 11.77 22.85 -5.21
C TYR A 476 11.87 24.28 -4.65
N HIS A 477 11.90 24.43 -3.32
CA HIS A 477 11.87 25.74 -2.63
C HIS A 477 12.82 25.81 -1.42
N CYS A 478 14.01 25.19 -1.49
CA CYS A 478 14.98 25.39 -0.42
C CYS A 478 15.62 26.76 -0.57
N PRO A 479 15.37 27.74 0.32
CA PRO A 479 16.13 28.99 0.36
C PRO A 479 17.53 28.81 0.95
N CYS A 480 17.88 27.61 1.41
CA CYS A 480 19.23 27.30 1.85
C CYS A 480 20.09 26.97 0.62
N HIS A 481 21.19 27.66 0.47
CA HIS A 481 22.23 27.44 -0.52
C HIS A 481 22.91 26.08 -0.32
N CYS A 482 22.17 24.97 -0.56
CA CYS A 482 22.71 23.61 -0.45
C CYS A 482 23.67 23.24 -1.59
N HIS A 483 23.84 24.14 -2.58
CA HIS A 483 24.73 23.92 -3.72
C HIS A 483 26.18 24.40 -3.52
N ASP A 484 26.49 25.07 -2.39
CA ASP A 484 27.82 25.68 -2.20
C ASP A 484 28.79 24.84 -1.31
N LYS A 485 28.45 23.61 -0.95
CA LYS A 485 29.33 22.77 -0.12
C LYS A 485 30.24 21.79 -0.86
N GLU A 486 30.18 21.73 -2.18
CA GLU A 486 31.07 20.84 -2.98
C GLU A 486 32.26 21.57 -3.64
N LYS A 487 32.62 22.80 -3.24
CA LYS A 487 33.75 23.56 -3.84
C LYS A 487 34.81 24.03 -2.86
N GLU A 488 34.88 23.53 -1.63
CA GLU A 488 35.92 23.96 -0.66
C GLU A 488 36.84 22.84 -0.16
N GLU A 489 36.97 21.71 -0.85
CA GLU A 489 37.99 20.69 -0.54
C GLU A 489 39.01 20.49 -1.68
N ASP A 490 39.38 21.53 -2.37
CA ASP A 490 40.59 21.52 -3.23
C ASP A 490 41.22 22.91 -3.26
N LYS A 491 41.92 23.29 -2.15
CA LYS A 491 43.04 24.23 -2.14
C LYS A 491 43.93 23.99 -0.94
#